data_589830916ca1cc241730a3c0f8409886
#
_entry.id   589830916ca1cc241730a3c0f8409886
#
_cell.length_a   1.000
_cell.length_b   1.000
_cell.length_c   1.000
_cell.angle_alpha   90.00
_cell.angle_beta   90.00
_cell.angle_gamma   90.00
#
_symmetry.space_group_name_H-M   'P 1'
#
loop_
_entity.id
_entity.type
_entity.pdbx_description
1 polymer ?
#
loop_
_entity_poly.entity_id
_entity_poly.type
_entity_poly.pdbx_seq_one_letter_code
_entity_poly.pdbx_strand_id
1 'polypeptide(L)'
;MPDIFIGTDLVEVSRIRSAIDNTGQRFLDRIYTKSEQEYCQSKANPAIHYSGRFAAKEAVMKAIKSSGFQDPIPFCAIEVQSKDSGEPVVILALNQDGYCTVSISHTESHAIASAIFIPG
;
A
#
# COMPACT_ATOMS: atom_id res chain seq x y z
N MET A 1 -17.23 21.54 -4.69
CA MET A 1 -16.35 20.68 -3.87
C MET A 1 -16.09 19.38 -4.58
N PRO A 2 -14.84 18.98 -4.76
CA PRO A 2 -14.57 17.66 -5.28
C PRO A 2 -15.03 16.60 -4.26
N ASP A 3 -15.42 15.45 -4.77
CA ASP A 3 -15.71 14.30 -3.92
C ASP A 3 -14.41 13.73 -3.36
N ILE A 4 -14.46 13.31 -2.11
CA ILE A 4 -13.34 12.70 -1.43
C ILE A 4 -13.74 11.29 -1.03
N PHE A 5 -12.91 10.31 -1.41
CA PHE A 5 -13.16 8.90 -1.10
C PHE A 5 -12.09 8.40 -0.16
N ILE A 6 -12.49 7.57 0.80
CA ILE A 6 -11.57 7.06 1.81
C ILE A 6 -11.52 5.54 1.77
N GLY A 7 -10.36 5.02 2.21
CA GLY A 7 -10.17 3.60 2.42
C GLY A 7 -9.31 3.37 3.64
N THR A 8 -9.56 2.28 4.33
CA THR A 8 -8.79 1.91 5.52
C THR A 8 -8.55 0.41 5.49
N ASP A 9 -7.36 -0.01 5.90
CA ASP A 9 -7.03 -1.42 5.99
C ASP A 9 -6.18 -1.68 7.23
N LEU A 10 -6.41 -2.84 7.85
CA LEU A 10 -5.69 -3.31 9.03
C LEU A 10 -5.13 -4.68 8.72
N VAL A 11 -3.84 -4.87 8.96
CA VAL A 11 -3.13 -6.11 8.62
C VAL A 11 -2.36 -6.63 9.83
N GLU A 12 -2.45 -7.93 10.07
CA GLU A 12 -1.60 -8.59 11.06
C GLU A 12 -0.22 -8.87 10.44
N VAL A 13 0.83 -8.39 11.09
CA VAL A 13 2.21 -8.57 10.61
C VAL A 13 2.56 -10.05 10.47
N SER A 14 2.07 -10.89 11.38
CA SER A 14 2.31 -12.35 11.34
C SER A 14 1.80 -12.99 10.04
N ARG A 15 0.69 -12.50 9.49
CA ARG A 15 0.14 -13.03 8.24
C ARG A 15 1.03 -12.69 7.04
N ILE A 16 1.56 -11.48 7.01
CA ILE A 16 2.49 -11.07 5.95
C ILE A 16 3.80 -11.84 6.08
N ARG A 17 4.32 -11.98 7.31
CA ARG A 17 5.53 -12.77 7.54
C ARG A 17 5.36 -14.21 7.08
N SER A 18 4.22 -14.83 7.39
CA SER A 18 3.93 -16.20 6.94
C SER A 18 3.84 -16.30 5.42
N ALA A 19 3.24 -15.33 4.76
CA ALA A 19 3.14 -15.32 3.31
C ALA A 19 4.54 -15.22 2.68
N ILE A 20 5.42 -14.38 3.22
CA ILE A 20 6.79 -14.25 2.76
C ILE A 20 7.56 -15.56 2.99
N ASP A 21 7.43 -16.16 4.17
CA ASP A 21 8.12 -17.41 4.50
C ASP A 21 7.65 -18.58 3.64
N ASN A 22 6.36 -18.66 3.34
CA ASN A 22 5.76 -19.78 2.62
C ASN A 22 5.90 -19.68 1.11
N THR A 23 5.80 -18.47 0.56
CA THR A 23 5.76 -18.26 -0.89
C THR A 23 6.99 -17.47 -1.40
N GLY A 24 7.68 -16.76 -0.51
CA GLY A 24 8.95 -16.11 -0.82
C GLY A 24 8.84 -15.03 -1.89
N GLN A 25 9.77 -15.06 -2.83
CA GLN A 25 9.89 -14.02 -3.87
C GLN A 25 8.63 -13.91 -4.73
N ARG A 26 7.90 -14.99 -4.94
CA ARG A 26 6.63 -14.94 -5.71
C ARG A 26 5.60 -14.03 -5.05
N PHE A 27 5.47 -14.11 -3.72
CA PHE A 27 4.57 -13.22 -2.98
C PHE A 27 5.04 -11.77 -3.12
N LEU A 28 6.33 -11.52 -2.90
CA LEU A 28 6.89 -10.17 -2.95
C LEU A 28 6.70 -9.54 -4.34
N ASP A 29 6.99 -10.28 -5.39
CA ASP A 29 6.88 -9.77 -6.77
C ASP A 29 5.44 -9.50 -7.17
N ARG A 30 4.51 -10.26 -6.65
CA ARG A 30 3.08 -10.11 -6.94
C ARG A 30 2.51 -8.85 -6.30
N ILE A 31 2.96 -8.50 -5.10
CA ILE A 31 2.38 -7.43 -4.29
C ILE A 31 3.17 -6.12 -4.40
N TYR A 32 4.51 -6.22 -4.40
CA TYR A 32 5.37 -5.05 -4.22
C TYR A 32 6.20 -4.77 -5.45
N THR A 33 6.38 -3.48 -5.76
CA THR A 33 7.32 -3.07 -6.80
C THR A 33 8.75 -3.31 -6.31
N LYS A 34 9.69 -3.30 -7.25
CA LYS A 34 11.10 -3.48 -6.92
C LYS A 34 11.58 -2.41 -5.93
N SER A 35 11.19 -1.17 -6.13
CA SER A 35 11.53 -0.05 -5.25
C SER A 35 11.01 -0.27 -3.84
N GLU A 36 9.76 -0.75 -3.70
CA GLU A 36 9.19 -1.07 -2.39
C GLU A 36 9.94 -2.20 -1.71
N GLN A 37 10.35 -3.23 -2.46
CA GLN A 37 11.12 -4.34 -1.91
C GLN A 37 12.49 -3.89 -1.42
N GLU A 38 13.18 -3.06 -2.19
CA GLU A 38 14.47 -2.51 -1.79
C GLU A 38 14.36 -1.71 -0.49
N TYR A 39 13.33 -0.88 -0.38
CA TYR A 39 13.09 -0.09 0.83
C TYR A 39 12.86 -1.00 2.04
N CYS A 40 11.95 -1.96 1.92
CA CYS A 40 11.59 -2.83 3.05
C CYS A 40 12.77 -3.71 3.47
N GLN A 41 13.52 -4.24 2.52
CA GLN A 41 14.67 -5.09 2.82
C GLN A 41 15.82 -4.32 3.49
N SER A 42 15.87 -3.01 3.33
CA SER A 42 16.89 -2.18 3.97
C SER A 42 16.62 -1.95 5.46
N LYS A 43 15.45 -2.35 5.96
CA LYS A 43 15.05 -2.11 7.34
C LYS A 43 15.38 -3.28 8.25
N ALA A 44 15.51 -3.00 9.55
CA ALA A 44 15.85 -4.01 10.55
C ALA A 44 14.77 -5.10 10.66
N ASN A 45 13.50 -4.73 10.48
CA ASN A 45 12.39 -5.68 10.49
C ASN A 45 11.56 -5.51 9.23
N PRO A 46 11.96 -6.16 8.12
CA PRO A 46 11.27 -5.99 6.85
C PRO A 46 9.77 -6.30 6.89
N ALA A 47 9.35 -7.31 7.65
CA ALA A 47 7.95 -7.75 7.68
C ALA A 47 7.00 -6.63 8.13
N ILE A 48 7.41 -5.79 9.07
CA ILE A 48 6.61 -4.65 9.52
C ILE A 48 6.42 -3.65 8.37
N HIS A 49 7.49 -3.36 7.65
CA HIS A 49 7.45 -2.40 6.55
C HIS A 49 6.66 -2.94 5.35
N TYR A 50 6.79 -4.23 5.03
CA TYR A 50 5.95 -4.87 4.03
C TYR A 50 4.48 -4.84 4.44
N SER A 51 4.18 -5.05 5.72
CA SER A 51 2.80 -4.98 6.22
C SER A 51 2.21 -3.58 6.08
N GLY A 52 2.99 -2.55 6.37
CA GLY A 52 2.56 -1.16 6.19
C GLY A 52 2.25 -0.85 4.73
N ARG A 53 3.12 -1.27 3.80
CA ARG A 53 2.88 -1.07 2.38
C ARG A 53 1.68 -1.88 1.89
N PHE A 54 1.52 -3.10 2.36
CA PHE A 54 0.34 -3.91 2.02
C PHE A 54 -0.94 -3.22 2.45
N ALA A 55 -1.00 -2.76 3.70
CA ALA A 55 -2.17 -2.04 4.21
C ALA A 55 -2.44 -0.77 3.40
N ALA A 56 -1.39 -0.02 3.03
CA ALA A 56 -1.54 1.20 2.23
C ALA A 56 -2.13 0.90 0.84
N LYS A 57 -1.64 -0.15 0.17
CA LYS A 57 -2.15 -0.54 -1.15
C LYS A 57 -3.61 -0.95 -1.09
N GLU A 58 -3.99 -1.75 -0.07
CA GLU A 58 -5.38 -2.14 0.14
C GLU A 58 -6.27 -0.93 0.44
N ALA A 59 -5.80 -0.02 1.27
CA ALA A 59 -6.54 1.20 1.59
C ALA A 59 -6.78 2.06 0.35
N VAL A 60 -5.76 2.21 -0.50
CA VAL A 60 -5.86 2.95 -1.77
C VAL A 60 -6.88 2.28 -2.70
N MET A 61 -6.81 0.94 -2.82
CA MET A 61 -7.77 0.19 -3.64
C MET A 61 -9.21 0.44 -3.19
N LYS A 62 -9.45 0.41 -1.88
CA LYS A 62 -10.78 0.65 -1.32
C LYS A 62 -11.27 2.07 -1.63
N ALA A 63 -10.40 3.05 -1.49
CA ALA A 63 -10.74 4.44 -1.78
C ALA A 63 -11.09 4.63 -3.27
N ILE A 64 -10.27 4.09 -4.16
CA ILE A 64 -10.49 4.19 -5.61
C ILE A 64 -11.78 3.47 -6.03
N LYS A 65 -12.01 2.28 -5.48
CA LYS A 65 -13.25 1.52 -5.79
C LYS A 65 -14.48 2.24 -5.27
N SER A 66 -14.38 2.91 -4.13
CA SER A 66 -15.49 3.71 -3.59
C SER A 66 -15.88 4.86 -4.52
N SER A 67 -14.96 5.34 -5.35
CA SER A 67 -15.22 6.40 -6.32
C SER A 67 -16.00 5.91 -7.56
N GLY A 68 -16.22 4.60 -7.68
CA GLY A 68 -16.93 4.00 -8.80
C GLY A 68 -16.04 3.33 -9.83
N PHE A 69 -14.73 3.33 -9.61
CA PHE A 69 -13.77 2.65 -10.49
C PHE A 69 -14.01 1.14 -10.42
N GLN A 70 -14.27 0.50 -11.56
CA GLN A 70 -14.69 -0.90 -11.58
C GLN A 70 -13.65 -1.86 -12.14
N ASP A 71 -12.59 -1.34 -12.75
CA ASP A 71 -11.55 -2.21 -13.31
C ASP A 71 -10.72 -2.84 -12.20
N PRO A 72 -10.14 -4.03 -12.43
CA PRO A 72 -9.22 -4.63 -11.47
C PRO A 72 -8.01 -3.73 -11.24
N ILE A 73 -7.53 -3.71 -10.00
CA ILE A 73 -6.35 -2.92 -9.63
C ILE A 73 -5.25 -3.87 -9.19
N PRO A 74 -4.24 -4.15 -10.02
CA PRO A 74 -3.10 -4.95 -9.59
C PRO A 74 -2.35 -4.23 -8.46
N PHE A 75 -1.83 -5.00 -7.52
CA PHE A 75 -1.07 -4.40 -6.40
C PHE A 75 0.09 -3.53 -6.88
N CYS A 76 0.83 -3.98 -7.90
CA CYS A 76 1.99 -3.22 -8.39
C CYS A 76 1.61 -1.98 -9.20
N ALA A 77 0.33 -1.77 -9.50
CA ALA A 77 -0.14 -0.51 -10.09
C ALA A 77 -0.20 0.63 -9.07
N ILE A 78 -0.08 0.31 -7.79
CA ILE A 78 -0.01 1.26 -6.69
C ILE A 78 1.38 1.15 -6.09
N GLU A 79 2.18 2.19 -6.16
CA GLU A 79 3.51 2.20 -5.57
C GLU A 79 3.55 3.19 -4.41
N VAL A 80 4.05 2.73 -3.27
CA VAL A 80 4.23 3.58 -2.09
C VAL A 80 5.71 3.83 -1.92
N GLN A 81 6.10 5.09 -2.07
CA GLN A 81 7.47 5.54 -1.85
C GLN A 81 7.53 6.38 -0.58
N SER A 82 8.73 6.57 -0.03
CA SER A 82 8.94 7.47 1.10
C SER A 82 9.77 8.66 0.64
N LYS A 83 9.34 9.86 1.03
CA LYS A 83 10.17 11.06 0.85
C LYS A 83 11.35 11.01 1.81
N ASP A 84 12.36 11.85 1.56
CA ASP A 84 13.51 11.98 2.47
C ASP A 84 13.08 12.34 3.89
N SER A 85 12.01 13.12 4.01
CA SER A 85 11.42 13.49 5.31
C SER A 85 10.61 12.36 5.96
N GLY A 86 10.39 11.23 5.25
CA GLY A 86 9.80 10.02 5.81
C GLY A 86 8.34 9.77 5.46
N GLU A 87 7.59 10.81 5.04
CA GLU A 87 6.17 10.61 4.73
C GLU A 87 5.99 9.82 3.43
N PRO A 88 4.92 8.98 3.37
CA PRO A 88 4.66 8.18 2.18
C PRO A 88 4.10 9.01 1.02
N VAL A 89 4.46 8.59 -0.18
CA VAL A 89 3.94 9.15 -1.44
C VAL A 89 3.38 8.01 -2.26
N VAL A 90 2.19 8.20 -2.82
CA VAL A 90 1.53 7.19 -3.65
C VAL A 90 1.66 7.56 -5.12
N ILE A 91 2.14 6.61 -5.92
CA ILE A 91 2.21 6.73 -7.36
C ILE A 91 1.25 5.70 -7.95
N LEU A 92 0.33 6.17 -8.80
CA LEU A 92 -0.67 5.31 -9.43
C LEU A 92 -0.34 5.10 -10.90
N ALA A 93 -0.22 3.82 -11.30
CA ALA A 93 -0.07 3.40 -12.69
C ALA A 93 -1.39 2.82 -13.18
N LEU A 94 -2.45 3.62 -13.09
CA LEU A 94 -3.80 3.24 -13.48
C LEU A 94 -4.30 4.18 -14.58
N ASN A 95 -5.22 3.67 -15.40
CA ASN A 95 -5.92 4.50 -16.38
C ASN A 95 -7.03 5.28 -15.68
N GLN A 96 -6.65 6.08 -14.71
CA GLN A 96 -7.54 6.85 -13.84
C GLN A 96 -6.81 8.09 -13.35
N ASP A 97 -7.35 9.25 -13.63
CA ASP A 97 -6.82 10.51 -13.12
C ASP A 97 -7.28 10.71 -11.68
N GLY A 98 -6.41 11.27 -10.88
CA GLY A 98 -6.75 11.59 -9.51
C GLY A 98 -5.53 11.72 -8.64
N TYR A 99 -5.78 12.18 -7.41
CA TYR A 99 -4.74 12.36 -6.40
C TYR A 99 -5.03 11.40 -5.25
N CYS A 100 -4.01 10.70 -4.81
CA CYS A 100 -4.12 9.79 -3.67
C CYS A 100 -3.03 10.07 -2.66
N THR A 101 -3.41 10.08 -1.39
CA THR A 101 -2.47 10.20 -0.28
C THR A 101 -2.82 9.18 0.79
N VAL A 102 -1.82 8.78 1.57
CA VAL A 102 -1.99 7.75 2.61
C VAL A 102 -1.30 8.17 3.90
N SER A 103 -1.78 7.59 4.98
CA SER A 103 -1.10 7.58 6.27
C SER A 103 -0.95 6.14 6.72
N ILE A 104 0.23 5.80 7.25
CA ILE A 104 0.55 4.43 7.68
C ILE A 104 1.02 4.48 9.12
N SER A 105 0.54 3.54 9.93
CA SER A 105 0.99 3.39 11.31
C SER A 105 1.13 1.90 11.62
N HIS A 106 2.02 1.55 12.55
CA HIS A 106 2.18 0.16 12.93
C HIS A 106 2.61 0.00 14.38
N THR A 107 2.35 -1.17 14.88
CA THR A 107 2.95 -1.73 16.09
C THR A 107 3.79 -2.94 15.65
N GLU A 108 4.31 -3.71 16.61
CA GLU A 108 5.01 -4.94 16.28
C GLU A 108 4.09 -5.99 15.66
N SER A 109 2.79 -5.97 15.99
CA SER A 109 1.84 -7.00 15.57
C SER A 109 0.91 -6.59 14.43
N HIS A 110 0.69 -5.29 14.23
CA HIS A 110 -0.30 -4.81 13.26
C HIS A 110 0.20 -3.59 12.50
N ALA A 111 -0.27 -3.46 11.26
CA ALA A 111 -0.11 -2.24 10.48
C ALA A 111 -1.49 -1.76 10.05
N ILE A 112 -1.69 -0.46 10.04
CA ILE A 112 -2.92 0.17 9.59
C ILE A 112 -2.57 1.25 8.59
N ALA A 113 -3.43 1.42 7.59
CA ALA A 113 -3.28 2.54 6.66
C ALA A 113 -4.65 3.13 6.36
N SER A 114 -4.64 4.44 6.16
CA SER A 114 -5.82 5.17 5.68
C SER A 114 -5.43 5.90 4.41
N ALA A 115 -6.32 5.91 3.43
CA ALA A 115 -6.11 6.54 2.14
C ALA A 115 -7.23 7.53 1.84
N ILE A 116 -6.86 8.60 1.15
CA ILE A 116 -7.81 9.55 0.59
C ILE A 116 -7.56 9.56 -0.92
N PHE A 117 -8.64 9.43 -1.70
CA PHE A 117 -8.59 9.53 -3.15
C PHE A 117 -9.52 10.66 -3.59
N ILE A 118 -8.97 11.55 -4.41
CA ILE A 118 -9.71 12.67 -5.02
C ILE A 118 -9.62 12.48 -6.53
N PRO A 119 -10.73 12.13 -7.21
CA PRO A 119 -10.72 11.94 -8.66
C PRO A 119 -10.35 13.23 -9.39
N GLY A 120 -9.68 13.07 -10.52
CA GLY A 120 -9.32 14.19 -11.38
C GLY A 120 -10.49 14.76 -12.17
#